data_f86106a7947f5c8abe70e35c8f9429da
#
_entry.id   f86106a7947f5c8abe70e35c8f9429da
#
_cell.length_a   1.000
_cell.length_b   1.000
_cell.length_c   1.000
_cell.angle_alpha   90.00
_cell.angle_beta   90.00
_cell.angle_gamma   90.00
#
_symmetry.space_group_name_H-M   'P 1'
#
loop_
_entity.id
_entity.type
_entity.pdbx_description
1 polymer ?
#
loop_
_entity_poly.entity_id
_entity_poly.type
_entity_poly.pdbx_seq_one_letter_code
_entity_poly.pdbx_strand_id
1 'polypeptide(L)'
;MKIDIKHFALAAAGATMLLTSCIGDLDTLPLNPSDSTSETVYGKDENGYLAGLTKLYFNFVSNDTTDLQVSDGGASELIRAFWTIQEVTADACKCAWENDAWVRAMNTDTWSDADNDATYAVYVRTLQGIAYVNEYLRQTASDKLSVRGVSSDLAARIQSFRAEARFLRAY
;
A
#
# COMPACT_ATOMS: atom_id res chain seq x y z
N MET A 1 18.30 -51.24 20.82
CA MET A 1 17.92 -50.10 21.70
C MET A 1 16.42 -49.94 21.59
N LYS A 2 15.63 -50.43 22.55
CA LYS A 2 14.15 -50.28 22.50
C LYS A 2 13.83 -48.92 23.10
N ILE A 3 13.41 -47.99 22.25
CA ILE A 3 12.91 -46.67 22.69
C ILE A 3 11.55 -46.94 23.35
N ASP A 4 11.43 -46.58 24.64
CA ASP A 4 10.22 -46.79 25.40
C ASP A 4 9.16 -45.75 24.92
N ILE A 5 8.04 -46.26 24.42
CA ILE A 5 6.95 -45.44 23.84
C ILE A 5 6.48 -44.36 24.83
N LYS A 6 6.59 -44.60 26.12
CA LYS A 6 6.24 -43.62 27.16
C LYS A 6 7.16 -42.42 27.17
N HIS A 7 8.47 -42.60 26.94
CA HIS A 7 9.41 -41.47 26.85
C HIS A 7 9.27 -40.71 25.57
N PHE A 8 8.91 -41.37 24.47
CA PHE A 8 8.62 -40.70 23.19
C PHE A 8 7.33 -39.85 23.25
N ALA A 9 6.26 -40.39 23.89
CA ALA A 9 5.02 -39.65 24.09
C ALA A 9 5.21 -38.44 25.02
N LEU A 10 6.05 -38.56 26.06
CA LEU A 10 6.34 -37.45 26.97
C LEU A 10 7.18 -36.36 26.27
N ALA A 11 8.14 -36.73 25.44
CA ALA A 11 8.95 -35.81 24.66
C ALA A 11 8.12 -35.10 23.59
N ALA A 12 7.18 -35.80 22.92
CA ALA A 12 6.27 -35.22 21.96
C ALA A 12 5.29 -34.23 22.61
N ALA A 13 4.73 -34.55 23.78
CA ALA A 13 3.88 -33.65 24.54
C ALA A 13 4.62 -32.41 25.06
N GLY A 14 5.89 -32.54 25.43
CA GLY A 14 6.75 -31.42 25.83
C GLY A 14 7.08 -30.51 24.63
N ALA A 15 7.31 -31.06 23.45
CA ALA A 15 7.59 -30.30 22.23
C ALA A 15 6.38 -29.51 21.74
N THR A 16 5.16 -30.04 21.88
CA THR A 16 3.94 -29.32 21.51
C THR A 16 3.63 -28.13 22.43
N MET A 17 4.03 -28.17 23.69
CA MET A 17 3.87 -27.03 24.60
C MET A 17 4.85 -25.87 24.31
N LEU A 18 5.98 -26.14 23.67
CA LEU A 18 6.95 -25.13 23.30
C LEU A 18 6.58 -24.39 22.01
N LEU A 19 5.56 -24.84 21.27
CA LEU A 19 5.06 -24.22 20.03
C LEU A 19 3.91 -23.25 20.25
N THR A 20 3.44 -23.06 21.49
CA THR A 20 2.50 -21.97 21.80
C THR A 20 3.25 -20.65 21.82
N SER A 21 3.59 -20.16 20.64
CA SER A 21 3.98 -18.76 20.48
C SER A 21 2.81 -17.88 20.93
N CYS A 22 3.09 -16.86 21.73
CA CYS A 22 2.10 -15.91 22.22
C CYS A 22 1.54 -15.10 21.03
N ILE A 23 0.53 -15.64 20.33
CA ILE A 23 -0.11 -14.96 19.20
C ILE A 23 -0.80 -13.67 19.64
N GLY A 24 -1.24 -13.60 20.91
CA GLY A 24 -1.86 -12.39 21.49
C GLY A 24 -0.92 -11.19 21.67
N ASP A 25 0.39 -11.41 21.67
CA ASP A 25 1.38 -10.32 21.78
C ASP A 25 1.56 -9.53 20.47
N LEU A 26 0.97 -10.02 19.38
CA LEU A 26 0.95 -9.32 18.07
C LEU A 26 -0.24 -8.35 17.96
N ASP A 27 -1.25 -8.46 18.80
CA ASP A 27 -2.42 -7.58 18.83
C ASP A 27 -2.17 -6.36 19.73
N THR A 28 -1.07 -5.65 19.49
CA THR A 28 -0.73 -4.45 20.25
C THR A 28 -1.55 -3.25 19.77
N LEU A 29 -2.08 -2.48 20.71
CA LEU A 29 -2.64 -1.16 20.43
C LEU A 29 -1.53 -0.09 20.57
N PRO A 30 -1.61 1.00 19.80
CA PRO A 30 -0.69 2.12 19.97
C PRO A 30 -0.70 2.61 21.42
N LEU A 31 0.48 2.87 21.98
CA LEU A 31 0.61 3.41 23.34
C LEU A 31 0.14 4.87 23.41
N ASN A 32 0.24 5.59 22.31
CA ASN A 32 -0.25 6.96 22.20
C ASN A 32 -1.74 6.93 21.81
N PRO A 33 -2.67 7.41 22.66
CA PRO A 33 -4.10 7.41 22.36
C PRO A 33 -4.49 8.33 21.19
N SER A 34 -3.59 9.20 20.74
CA SER A 34 -3.79 10.06 19.57
C SER A 34 -3.47 9.36 18.24
N ASP A 35 -2.87 8.18 18.29
CA ASP A 35 -2.53 7.44 17.07
C ASP A 35 -3.77 6.82 16.45
N SER A 36 -3.89 6.98 15.13
CA SER A 36 -5.01 6.43 14.39
C SER A 36 -4.85 4.92 14.22
N THR A 37 -5.87 4.17 14.60
CA THR A 37 -5.98 2.73 14.34
C THR A 37 -6.98 2.49 13.21
N SER A 38 -6.95 1.29 12.62
CA SER A 38 -7.95 0.90 11.63
C SER A 38 -9.38 1.04 12.17
N GLU A 39 -9.59 0.75 13.45
CA GLU A 39 -10.91 0.82 14.08
C GLU A 39 -11.37 2.26 14.36
N THR A 40 -10.43 3.19 14.57
CA THR A 40 -10.76 4.61 14.71
C THR A 40 -11.01 5.28 13.37
N VAL A 41 -10.32 4.85 12.31
CA VAL A 41 -10.49 5.39 10.95
C VAL A 41 -11.74 4.82 10.29
N TYR A 42 -11.90 3.49 10.29
CA TYR A 42 -13.02 2.79 9.68
C TYR A 42 -14.11 2.45 10.72
N GLY A 43 -14.77 3.45 11.24
CA GLY A 43 -15.84 3.27 12.23
C GLY A 43 -17.17 2.79 11.62
N LYS A 44 -18.27 3.34 12.15
CA LYS A 44 -19.63 3.10 11.66
C LYS A 44 -20.08 4.08 10.59
N ASP A 45 -19.35 5.18 10.44
CA ASP A 45 -19.71 6.30 9.58
C ASP A 45 -19.08 6.15 8.20
N GLU A 46 -19.74 6.71 7.19
CA GLU A 46 -19.26 6.68 5.81
C GLU A 46 -17.94 7.42 5.61
N ASN A 47 -17.71 8.49 6.38
CA ASN A 47 -16.57 9.39 6.18
C ASN A 47 -15.20 8.67 6.23
N GLY A 48 -15.03 7.70 7.13
CA GLY A 48 -13.79 6.92 7.21
C GLY A 48 -13.53 6.09 5.95
N TYR A 49 -14.59 5.48 5.41
CA TYR A 49 -14.52 4.69 4.18
C TYR A 49 -14.26 5.55 2.95
N LEU A 50 -14.92 6.72 2.89
CA LEU A 50 -14.69 7.68 1.82
C LEU A 50 -13.28 8.29 1.88
N ALA A 51 -12.81 8.65 3.07
CA ALA A 51 -11.44 9.14 3.26
C ALA A 51 -10.40 8.09 2.83
N GLY A 52 -10.62 6.81 3.16
CA GLY A 52 -9.79 5.71 2.70
C GLY A 52 -9.77 5.60 1.16
N LEU A 53 -10.93 5.67 0.50
CA LEU A 53 -11.01 5.69 -0.96
C LEU A 53 -10.29 6.92 -1.55
N THR A 54 -10.51 8.10 -1.00
CA THR A 54 -9.85 9.34 -1.42
C THR A 54 -8.32 9.22 -1.35
N LYS A 55 -7.80 8.56 -0.32
CA LYS A 55 -6.35 8.30 -0.20
C LYS A 55 -5.81 7.50 -1.39
N LEU A 56 -6.60 6.57 -1.96
CA LEU A 56 -6.19 5.81 -3.14
C LEU A 56 -6.04 6.71 -4.36
N TYR A 57 -7.00 7.61 -4.60
CA TYR A 57 -6.90 8.61 -5.67
C TYR A 57 -5.74 9.59 -5.43
N PHE A 58 -5.58 10.01 -4.17
CA PHE A 58 -4.53 10.95 -3.80
C PHE A 58 -3.11 10.41 -4.07
N ASN A 59 -2.93 9.08 -4.06
CA ASN A 59 -1.66 8.45 -4.42
C ASN A 59 -1.18 8.81 -5.83
N PHE A 60 -2.08 9.12 -6.76
CA PHE A 60 -1.71 9.47 -8.14
C PHE A 60 -1.17 10.90 -8.26
N VAL A 61 -1.63 11.82 -7.43
CA VAL A 61 -1.38 13.26 -7.56
C VAL A 61 -0.56 13.86 -6.41
N SER A 62 -0.32 13.11 -5.36
CA SER A 62 0.47 13.60 -4.23
C SER A 62 1.96 13.41 -4.45
N ASN A 63 2.73 14.39 -4.03
CA ASN A 63 4.18 14.23 -3.85
C ASN A 63 4.44 13.33 -2.65
N ASP A 64 5.46 12.51 -2.74
CA ASP A 64 6.01 11.77 -1.62
C ASP A 64 7.52 11.94 -1.59
N THR A 65 7.97 12.89 -0.79
CA THR A 65 9.39 13.21 -0.63
C THR A 65 10.00 12.54 0.60
N THR A 66 9.20 11.86 1.41
CA THR A 66 9.66 11.26 2.67
C THR A 66 10.25 9.87 2.46
N ASP A 67 9.62 9.06 1.62
CA ASP A 67 10.02 7.66 1.42
C ASP A 67 10.72 7.44 0.07
N LEU A 68 10.53 8.35 -0.90
CA LEU A 68 11.16 8.30 -2.21
C LEU A 68 12.43 9.14 -2.23
N GLN A 69 13.54 8.49 -2.51
CA GLN A 69 14.82 9.16 -2.74
C GLN A 69 14.91 9.67 -4.18
N VAL A 70 14.15 10.73 -4.46
CA VAL A 70 14.18 11.43 -5.76
C VAL A 70 14.75 12.84 -5.60
N SER A 71 15.43 13.33 -6.61
CA SER A 71 16.09 14.64 -6.59
C SER A 71 15.09 15.80 -6.67
N ASP A 72 13.90 15.55 -7.23
CA ASP A 72 12.82 16.54 -7.42
C ASP A 72 11.53 16.02 -6.81
N GLY A 73 10.95 16.77 -5.88
CA GLY A 73 9.68 16.42 -5.25
C GLY A 73 8.55 16.19 -6.26
N GLY A 74 8.53 16.94 -7.36
CA GLY A 74 7.55 16.75 -8.42
C GLY A 74 7.76 15.46 -9.23
N ALA A 75 8.97 14.89 -9.27
CA ALA A 75 9.22 13.59 -9.89
C ALA A 75 8.57 12.45 -9.09
N SER A 76 8.21 12.67 -7.82
CA SER A 76 7.53 11.69 -6.99
C SER A 76 6.03 11.56 -7.27
N GLU A 77 5.41 12.47 -8.03
CA GLU A 77 4.03 12.35 -8.46
C GLU A 77 3.87 11.23 -9.50
N LEU A 78 3.02 10.25 -9.20
CA LEU A 78 2.86 9.09 -10.09
C LEU A 78 2.39 9.49 -11.49
N ILE A 79 1.39 10.36 -11.61
CA ILE A 79 0.86 10.80 -12.92
C ILE A 79 1.93 11.54 -13.71
N ARG A 80 2.69 12.45 -13.07
CA ARG A 80 3.75 13.20 -13.74
C ARG A 80 4.88 12.28 -14.20
N ALA A 81 5.34 11.40 -13.31
CA ALA A 81 6.41 10.44 -13.64
C ALA A 81 5.97 9.50 -14.79
N PHE A 82 4.74 9.00 -14.72
CA PHE A 82 4.17 8.12 -15.73
C PHE A 82 4.02 8.81 -17.09
N TRP A 83 3.52 10.06 -17.11
CA TRP A 83 3.47 10.86 -18.31
C TRP A 83 4.87 11.09 -18.89
N THR A 84 5.85 11.43 -18.05
CA THR A 84 7.21 11.72 -18.51
C THR A 84 7.84 10.50 -19.18
N ILE A 85 7.71 9.31 -18.62
CA ILE A 85 8.29 8.11 -19.23
C ILE A 85 7.55 7.66 -20.49
N GLN A 86 6.35 8.13 -20.75
CA GLN A 86 5.60 7.79 -21.97
C GLN A 86 5.81 8.81 -23.09
N GLU A 87 5.63 10.09 -22.79
CA GLU A 87 5.58 11.13 -23.81
C GLU A 87 6.96 11.69 -24.15
N VAL A 88 7.84 11.80 -23.15
CA VAL A 88 9.19 12.34 -23.40
C VAL A 88 10.06 11.33 -24.11
N THR A 89 10.05 10.06 -23.67
CA THR A 89 10.83 9.00 -24.32
C THR A 89 10.25 8.57 -25.68
N ALA A 90 8.98 8.85 -25.96
CA ALA A 90 8.39 8.65 -27.28
C ALA A 90 8.70 9.77 -28.29
N ASP A 91 9.56 10.73 -27.90
CA ASP A 91 9.92 11.91 -28.69
C ASP A 91 8.70 12.79 -29.10
N ALA A 92 7.57 12.61 -28.40
CA ALA A 92 6.36 13.39 -28.61
C ALA A 92 6.50 14.82 -28.11
N CYS A 93 7.34 15.02 -27.08
CA CYS A 93 7.68 16.32 -26.53
C CYS A 93 9.07 16.28 -25.89
N LYS A 94 9.59 17.47 -25.54
CA LYS A 94 10.82 17.59 -24.74
C LYS A 94 10.53 18.40 -23.49
N CYS A 95 11.09 17.95 -22.38
CA CYS A 95 11.04 18.68 -21.13
C CYS A 95 12.16 19.72 -21.09
N ALA A 96 11.81 20.97 -20.81
CA ALA A 96 12.78 22.08 -20.80
C ALA A 96 13.71 22.11 -19.58
N TRP A 97 13.46 21.27 -18.58
CA TRP A 97 14.25 21.24 -17.34
C TRP A 97 15.50 20.37 -17.45
N GLU A 98 16.31 20.65 -18.46
CA GLU A 98 17.50 19.84 -18.80
C GLU A 98 18.65 19.94 -17.76
N ASN A 99 18.54 20.83 -16.77
CA ASN A 99 19.49 20.85 -15.64
C ASN A 99 19.34 19.63 -14.74
N ASP A 100 18.17 19.03 -14.71
CA ASP A 100 17.92 17.80 -13.97
C ASP A 100 18.41 16.61 -14.79
N ALA A 101 19.31 15.83 -14.20
CA ALA A 101 19.98 14.71 -14.88
C ALA A 101 18.97 13.67 -15.42
N TRP A 102 17.94 13.37 -14.63
CA TRP A 102 16.89 12.41 -15.01
C TRP A 102 16.06 12.91 -16.19
N VAL A 103 15.74 14.23 -16.25
CA VAL A 103 15.01 14.85 -17.36
C VAL A 103 15.84 14.78 -18.65
N ARG A 104 17.13 15.14 -18.55
CA ARG A 104 18.03 15.06 -19.69
C ARG A 104 18.16 13.63 -20.23
N ALA A 105 18.25 12.64 -19.34
CA ALA A 105 18.31 11.25 -19.73
C ALA A 105 17.04 10.79 -20.47
N MET A 106 15.86 11.25 -20.06
CA MET A 106 14.59 10.99 -20.76
C MET A 106 14.53 11.68 -22.11
N ASN A 107 14.97 12.95 -22.20
CA ASN A 107 14.99 13.70 -23.46
C ASN A 107 15.93 13.12 -24.54
N THR A 108 16.92 12.33 -24.13
CA THR A 108 17.97 11.78 -25.00
C THR A 108 17.96 10.26 -25.10
N ASP A 109 16.95 9.61 -24.51
CA ASP A 109 16.83 8.16 -24.45
C ASP A 109 18.08 7.44 -23.91
N THR A 110 18.77 8.09 -22.96
CA THR A 110 19.99 7.56 -22.33
C THR A 110 19.74 7.06 -20.90
N TRP A 111 18.50 7.06 -20.43
CA TRP A 111 18.14 6.45 -19.16
C TRP A 111 18.31 4.92 -19.26
N SER A 112 19.05 4.34 -18.35
CA SER A 112 19.46 2.93 -18.46
C SER A 112 19.32 2.13 -17.18
N ASP A 113 18.99 2.75 -16.07
CA ASP A 113 19.05 2.09 -14.78
C ASP A 113 18.04 2.62 -13.76
N ALA A 114 18.12 2.03 -12.56
CA ALA A 114 17.28 2.36 -11.43
C ALA A 114 17.53 3.75 -10.83
N ASP A 115 18.56 4.46 -11.28
CA ASP A 115 18.89 5.79 -10.76
C ASP A 115 18.09 6.91 -11.45
N ASN A 116 17.25 6.58 -12.43
CA ASN A 116 16.38 7.56 -13.04
C ASN A 116 15.15 7.80 -12.18
N ASP A 117 15.02 9.01 -11.66
CA ASP A 117 13.97 9.42 -10.72
C ASP A 117 12.54 9.08 -11.23
N ALA A 118 12.26 9.28 -12.52
CA ALA A 118 10.93 9.00 -13.07
C ALA A 118 10.61 7.51 -13.10
N THR A 119 11.52 6.67 -13.56
CA THR A 119 11.31 5.20 -13.59
C THR A 119 11.21 4.63 -12.18
N TYR A 120 12.06 5.09 -11.27
CA TYR A 120 12.03 4.72 -9.87
C TYR A 120 10.70 5.13 -9.21
N ALA A 121 10.27 6.38 -9.41
CA ALA A 121 9.02 6.88 -8.86
C ALA A 121 7.81 6.09 -9.36
N VAL A 122 7.72 5.80 -10.67
CA VAL A 122 6.63 4.97 -11.21
C VAL A 122 6.60 3.60 -10.56
N TYR A 123 7.75 2.94 -10.46
CA TYR A 123 7.84 1.61 -9.85
C TYR A 123 7.37 1.62 -8.39
N VAL A 124 7.96 2.49 -7.57
CA VAL A 124 7.68 2.51 -6.12
C VAL A 124 6.25 2.98 -5.84
N ARG A 125 5.80 4.06 -6.50
CA ARG A 125 4.45 4.62 -6.29
C ARG A 125 3.35 3.67 -6.76
N THR A 126 3.58 2.92 -7.83
CA THR A 126 2.64 1.89 -8.29
C THR A 126 2.50 0.78 -7.25
N LEU A 127 3.62 0.23 -6.75
CA LEU A 127 3.57 -0.81 -5.72
C LEU A 127 2.97 -0.31 -4.41
N GLN A 128 3.27 0.92 -4.02
CA GLN A 128 2.67 1.57 -2.85
C GLN A 128 1.15 1.72 -3.04
N GLY A 129 0.70 2.17 -4.21
CA GLY A 129 -0.73 2.27 -4.55
C GLY A 129 -1.45 0.92 -4.47
N ILE A 130 -0.85 -0.14 -5.01
CA ILE A 130 -1.37 -1.51 -4.91
C ILE A 130 -1.48 -1.94 -3.44
N ALA A 131 -0.49 -1.65 -2.61
CA ALA A 131 -0.51 -1.98 -1.18
C ALA A 131 -1.65 -1.24 -0.46
N TYR A 132 -1.84 0.05 -0.74
CA TYR A 132 -2.95 0.84 -0.18
C TYR A 132 -4.32 0.27 -0.59
N VAL A 133 -4.48 -0.11 -1.86
CA VAL A 133 -5.73 -0.72 -2.32
C VAL A 133 -5.98 -2.06 -1.64
N ASN A 134 -4.96 -2.91 -1.52
CA ASN A 134 -5.10 -4.20 -0.86
C ASN A 134 -5.53 -4.02 0.60
N GLU A 135 -4.93 -3.07 1.32
CA GLU A 135 -5.32 -2.76 2.69
C GLU A 135 -6.75 -2.20 2.76
N TYR A 136 -7.12 -1.28 1.87
CA TYR A 136 -8.49 -0.77 1.80
C TYR A 136 -9.51 -1.89 1.57
N LEU A 137 -9.25 -2.79 0.63
CA LEU A 137 -10.12 -3.93 0.36
C LEU A 137 -10.22 -4.89 1.55
N ARG A 138 -9.14 -5.07 2.30
CA ARG A 138 -9.12 -5.86 3.53
C ARG A 138 -9.95 -5.20 4.63
N GLN A 139 -9.81 -3.90 4.82
CA GLN A 139 -10.54 -3.15 5.86
C GLN A 139 -12.04 -3.01 5.55
N THR A 140 -12.42 -3.08 4.28
CA THR A 140 -13.80 -2.99 3.82
C THR A 140 -14.45 -4.35 3.52
N ALA A 141 -13.82 -5.45 3.92
CA ALA A 141 -14.38 -6.79 3.78
C ALA A 141 -15.65 -6.98 4.64
N SER A 142 -16.56 -7.84 4.22
CA SER A 142 -17.87 -8.00 4.83
C SER A 142 -17.83 -8.39 6.32
N ASP A 143 -16.86 -9.22 6.71
CA ASP A 143 -16.64 -9.61 8.10
C ASP A 143 -16.25 -8.40 8.95
N LYS A 144 -15.35 -7.54 8.47
CA LYS A 144 -14.96 -6.29 9.14
C LYS A 144 -16.11 -5.31 9.28
N LEU A 145 -16.92 -5.14 8.21
CA LEU A 145 -18.10 -4.28 8.26
C LEU A 145 -19.12 -4.78 9.29
N SER A 146 -19.33 -6.09 9.35
CA SER A 146 -20.21 -6.73 10.33
C SER A 146 -19.74 -6.51 11.77
N VAL A 147 -18.45 -6.74 12.05
CA VAL A 147 -17.87 -6.51 13.39
C VAL A 147 -18.02 -5.06 13.82
N ARG A 148 -17.85 -4.10 12.91
CA ARG A 148 -18.02 -2.67 13.19
C ARG A 148 -19.47 -2.24 13.30
N GLY A 149 -20.44 -3.11 12.99
CA GLY A 149 -21.86 -2.81 13.05
C GLY A 149 -22.29 -1.79 12.00
N VAL A 150 -21.70 -1.85 10.81
CA VAL A 150 -22.06 -1.00 9.66
C VAL A 150 -23.45 -1.36 9.17
N SER A 151 -24.28 -0.36 8.87
CA SER A 151 -25.64 -0.58 8.35
C SER A 151 -25.63 -1.23 6.97
N SER A 152 -26.74 -1.93 6.61
CA SER A 152 -26.88 -2.56 5.30
C SER A 152 -26.75 -1.58 4.14
N ASP A 153 -27.31 -0.36 4.30
CA ASP A 153 -27.28 0.67 3.26
C ASP A 153 -25.87 1.21 3.04
N LEU A 154 -25.15 1.46 4.13
CA LEU A 154 -23.75 1.87 4.04
C LEU A 154 -22.87 0.74 3.49
N ALA A 155 -23.12 -0.51 3.90
CA ALA A 155 -22.40 -1.67 3.37
C ALA A 155 -22.60 -1.81 1.85
N ALA A 156 -23.80 -1.57 1.33
CA ALA A 156 -24.08 -1.56 -0.11
C ALA A 156 -23.29 -0.43 -0.84
N ARG A 157 -23.21 0.76 -0.28
CA ARG A 157 -22.40 1.87 -0.83
C ARG A 157 -20.91 1.54 -0.81
N ILE A 158 -20.42 0.93 0.26
CA ILE A 158 -19.03 0.50 0.35
C ILE A 158 -18.67 -0.51 -0.75
N GLN A 159 -19.62 -1.34 -1.24
CA GLN A 159 -19.34 -2.21 -2.39
C GLN A 159 -19.01 -1.40 -3.66
N SER A 160 -19.64 -0.25 -3.89
CA SER A 160 -19.27 0.65 -4.99
C SER A 160 -17.84 1.20 -4.80
N PHE A 161 -17.51 1.65 -3.59
CA PHE A 161 -16.14 2.10 -3.27
C PHE A 161 -15.09 1.00 -3.49
N ARG A 162 -15.43 -0.24 -3.15
CA ARG A 162 -14.58 -1.40 -3.42
C ARG A 162 -14.38 -1.69 -4.91
N ALA A 163 -15.41 -1.43 -5.72
CA ALA A 163 -15.30 -1.55 -7.18
C ALA A 163 -14.34 -0.52 -7.74
N GLU A 164 -14.44 0.75 -7.31
CA GLU A 164 -13.49 1.81 -7.65
C GLU A 164 -12.05 1.47 -7.20
N ALA A 165 -11.89 0.99 -5.97
CA ALA A 165 -10.58 0.56 -5.47
C ALA A 165 -9.95 -0.55 -6.34
N ARG A 166 -10.76 -1.54 -6.79
CA ARG A 166 -10.28 -2.59 -7.69
C ARG A 166 -9.89 -2.04 -9.06
N PHE A 167 -10.64 -1.06 -9.56
CA PHE A 167 -10.30 -0.38 -10.80
C PHE A 167 -8.93 0.32 -10.68
N LEU A 168 -8.73 1.11 -9.61
CA LEU A 168 -7.45 1.78 -9.36
C LEU A 168 -6.27 0.81 -9.22
N ARG A 169 -6.51 -0.38 -8.69
CA ARG A 169 -5.48 -1.42 -8.61
C ARG A 169 -5.11 -2.02 -9.95
N ALA A 170 -6.07 -2.08 -10.86
CA ALA A 170 -5.87 -2.66 -12.20
C ALA A 170 -5.25 -1.67 -13.19
N TYR A 171 -5.49 -0.39 -12.96
CA TYR A 171 -4.91 0.70 -13.74
C TYR A 171 -3.42 0.83 -13.46
#